data_ae299a3ac3c6028d027ef4eca7d17a5c
#
_entry.id   ae299a3ac3c6028d027ef4eca7d17a5c
#
_cell.length_a   1.000
_cell.length_b   1.000
_cell.length_c   1.000
_cell.angle_alpha   90.00
_cell.angle_beta   90.00
_cell.angle_gamma   90.00
#
_symmetry.space_group_name_H-M   'P 1'
#
loop_
_entity.id
_entity.type
_entity.pdbx_description
1 polymer ?
#
loop_
_entity_poly.entity_id
_entity_poly.type
_entity_poly.pdbx_seq_one_letter_code
_entity_poly.pdbx_strand_id
1 'polypeptide(L)'
;MNSREKLMLDVMAELMRLQAPVVFKGAMLLKIATENTTSSVVRETKDLDGDWLQSDVSMEQMKDFVDDAIRAVDPSLSTIVFREFSENKSAGFWIVNPQSERMFSIDLGIRPHSFYQDYQIMYQGQPVDIRGATLTKMLSDKIRAISSPKVFRRAKDLVDVYILSHFKEIALMDVYRMVYADSHAPGTFDEFCHRRDDLKHAYEKLLNVENKPDFITMYKRLTAFLTPFINKRPQTLEWTGDKWASPQRTQEKVRGLGR
;
A
#
# COMPACT_ATOMS: atom_id res chain seq x y z
N MET A 1 4.71 15.64 4.93
CA MET A 1 4.40 15.43 3.49
C MET A 1 5.09 16.54 2.70
N ASN A 2 5.87 16.20 1.66
CA ASN A 2 6.52 17.20 0.79
C ASN A 2 5.54 17.73 -0.29
N SER A 3 5.96 18.75 -1.08
CA SER A 3 5.11 19.39 -2.09
C SER A 3 4.60 18.43 -3.17
N ARG A 4 5.43 17.46 -3.58
CA ARG A 4 5.04 16.42 -4.56
C ARG A 4 3.97 15.49 -4.00
N GLU A 5 4.13 15.04 -2.77
CA GLU A 5 3.17 14.15 -2.12
C GLU A 5 1.85 14.87 -1.84
N LYS A 6 1.90 16.17 -1.55
CA LYS A 6 0.69 16.98 -1.46
C LYS A 6 -0.02 17.03 -2.81
N LEU A 7 0.70 17.28 -3.88
CA LEU A 7 0.13 17.28 -5.24
C LEU A 7 -0.51 15.93 -5.58
N MET A 8 0.14 14.80 -5.24
CA MET A 8 -0.46 13.47 -5.42
C MET A 8 -1.74 13.29 -4.61
N LEU A 9 -1.77 13.78 -3.37
CA LEU A 9 -2.97 13.74 -2.52
C LEU A 9 -4.12 14.55 -3.11
N ASP A 10 -3.82 15.75 -3.62
CA ASP A 10 -4.79 16.61 -4.27
C ASP A 10 -5.38 15.93 -5.54
N VAL A 11 -4.55 15.25 -6.33
CA VAL A 11 -4.98 14.47 -7.49
C VAL A 11 -5.84 13.26 -7.09
N MET A 12 -5.49 12.57 -5.98
CA MET A 12 -6.35 11.50 -5.45
C MET A 12 -7.74 12.03 -5.09
N ALA A 13 -7.81 13.19 -4.45
CA ALA A 13 -9.09 13.82 -4.09
C ALA A 13 -9.91 14.20 -5.33
N GLU A 14 -9.30 14.77 -6.36
CA GLU A 14 -10.02 15.12 -7.58
C GLU A 14 -10.50 13.88 -8.34
N LEU A 15 -9.71 12.81 -8.42
CA LEU A 15 -10.16 11.54 -9.01
C LEU A 15 -11.40 11.00 -8.28
N MET A 16 -11.45 11.13 -6.93
CA MET A 16 -12.65 10.74 -6.17
C MET A 16 -13.85 11.66 -6.47
N ARG A 17 -13.64 12.98 -6.57
CA ARG A 17 -14.71 13.94 -6.94
C ARG A 17 -15.27 13.70 -8.34
N LEU A 18 -14.43 13.28 -9.27
CA LEU A 18 -14.81 12.86 -10.62
C LEU A 18 -15.44 11.46 -10.65
N GLN A 19 -15.58 10.80 -9.50
CA GLN A 19 -16.12 9.45 -9.37
C GLN A 19 -15.32 8.40 -10.17
N ALA A 20 -14.02 8.59 -10.35
CA ALA A 20 -13.17 7.61 -10.98
C ALA A 20 -13.26 6.26 -10.26
N PRO A 21 -13.46 5.13 -10.96
CA PRO A 21 -13.59 3.82 -10.34
C PRO A 21 -12.23 3.24 -9.96
N VAL A 22 -11.45 3.99 -9.18
CA VAL A 22 -10.11 3.64 -8.74
C VAL A 22 -10.08 3.32 -7.24
N VAL A 23 -9.29 2.32 -6.88
CA VAL A 23 -8.88 2.00 -5.50
C VAL A 23 -7.40 2.31 -5.40
N PHE A 24 -7.04 3.29 -4.60
CA PHE A 24 -5.64 3.63 -4.38
C PHE A 24 -4.94 2.59 -3.53
N LYS A 25 -3.63 2.45 -3.75
CA LYS A 25 -2.75 1.52 -3.04
C LYS A 25 -1.33 2.09 -2.96
N GLY A 26 -0.36 1.26 -2.57
CA GLY A 26 1.05 1.64 -2.57
C GLY A 26 1.41 2.61 -1.44
N ALA A 27 2.52 3.33 -1.64
CA ALA A 27 3.12 4.12 -0.57
C ALA A 27 2.31 5.37 -0.20
N MET A 28 1.61 5.96 -1.15
CA MET A 28 0.79 7.16 -0.88
C MET A 28 -0.38 6.81 0.02
N LEU A 29 -1.10 5.70 -0.28
CA LEU A 29 -2.16 5.22 0.58
C LEU A 29 -1.64 4.77 1.95
N LEU A 30 -0.49 4.09 1.99
CA LEU A 30 0.14 3.69 3.25
C LEU A 30 0.38 4.91 4.15
N LYS A 31 0.85 6.02 3.58
CA LYS A 31 1.09 7.27 4.32
C LYS A 31 -0.21 7.81 4.93
N ILE A 32 -1.31 7.83 4.17
CA ILE A 32 -2.63 8.24 4.67
C ILE A 32 -3.09 7.30 5.79
N ALA A 33 -3.04 5.99 5.55
CA ALA A 33 -3.50 4.98 6.51
C ALA A 33 -2.71 5.00 7.83
N THR A 34 -1.45 5.43 7.80
CA THR A 34 -0.55 5.43 8.97
C THR A 34 -0.43 6.77 9.68
N GLU A 35 -1.13 7.80 9.24
CA GLU A 35 -1.05 9.15 9.83
C GLU A 35 -1.29 9.16 11.35
N ASN A 36 -2.11 8.24 11.84
CA ASN A 36 -2.44 8.09 13.26
C ASN A 36 -1.73 6.90 13.94
N THR A 37 -0.68 6.34 13.33
CA THR A 37 0.07 5.22 13.93
C THR A 37 1.27 5.71 14.74
N THR A 38 1.82 4.82 15.57
CA THR A 38 3.01 5.09 16.38
C THR A 38 4.33 4.98 15.60
N SER A 39 4.28 4.65 14.31
CA SER A 39 5.49 4.57 13.50
C SER A 39 5.97 5.96 13.12
N SER A 40 7.22 6.30 13.47
CA SER A 40 7.88 7.52 13.03
C SER A 40 8.59 7.37 11.67
N VAL A 41 8.59 6.17 11.11
CA VAL A 41 9.25 5.89 9.83
C VAL A 41 8.41 6.43 8.69
N VAL A 42 8.99 7.28 7.86
CA VAL A 42 8.33 7.88 6.71
C VAL A 42 9.11 7.53 5.45
N ARG A 43 8.43 6.92 4.48
CA ARG A 43 9.01 6.64 3.17
C ARG A 43 8.42 7.61 2.14
N GLU A 44 9.30 8.36 1.48
CA GLU A 44 8.89 9.18 0.34
C GLU A 44 8.48 8.32 -0.86
N THR A 45 7.55 8.83 -1.64
CA THR A 45 7.13 8.22 -2.90
C THR A 45 7.10 9.22 -4.04
N LYS A 46 7.25 8.70 -5.25
CA LYS A 46 7.13 9.44 -6.52
C LYS A 46 6.06 8.83 -7.43
N ASP A 47 5.39 7.80 -6.91
CA ASP A 47 4.45 7.01 -7.68
C ASP A 47 3.11 6.98 -6.95
N LEU A 48 2.04 7.21 -7.69
CA LEU A 48 0.66 7.02 -7.26
C LEU A 48 0.14 5.73 -7.90
N ASP A 49 -0.12 4.73 -7.08
CA ASP A 49 -0.58 3.42 -7.52
C ASP A 49 -2.08 3.26 -7.30
N GLY A 50 -2.79 2.65 -8.25
CA GLY A 50 -4.21 2.32 -8.11
C GLY A 50 -4.62 1.06 -8.87
N ASP A 51 -5.73 0.48 -8.42
CA ASP A 51 -6.45 -0.56 -9.14
C ASP A 51 -7.74 0.03 -9.73
N TRP A 52 -7.90 -0.03 -11.04
CA TRP A 52 -9.10 0.38 -11.75
C TRP A 52 -10.13 -0.74 -11.69
N LEU A 53 -11.33 -0.44 -11.21
CA LEU A 53 -12.33 -1.47 -10.88
C LEU A 53 -13.17 -1.91 -12.08
N GLN A 54 -13.24 -1.13 -13.16
CA GLN A 54 -13.97 -1.48 -14.36
C GLN A 54 -13.08 -2.23 -15.33
N SER A 55 -13.55 -3.35 -15.86
CA SER A 55 -12.78 -4.21 -16.77
C SER A 55 -12.84 -3.78 -18.22
N ASP A 56 -13.85 -3.02 -18.61
CA ASP A 56 -14.20 -2.59 -19.98
C ASP A 56 -13.78 -1.15 -20.30
N VAL A 57 -12.87 -0.59 -19.50
CA VAL A 57 -12.35 0.76 -19.70
C VAL A 57 -11.39 0.81 -20.91
N SER A 58 -11.48 1.88 -21.74
CA SER A 58 -10.48 2.19 -22.73
C SER A 58 -9.31 2.99 -22.14
N MET A 59 -8.16 2.98 -22.82
CA MET A 59 -7.02 3.80 -22.45
C MET A 59 -7.34 5.30 -22.47
N GLU A 60 -8.13 5.73 -23.46
CA GLU A 60 -8.58 7.10 -23.61
C GLU A 60 -9.46 7.54 -22.44
N GLN A 61 -10.48 6.75 -22.09
CA GLN A 61 -11.33 7.03 -20.95
C GLN A 61 -10.54 7.16 -19.63
N MET A 62 -9.57 6.27 -19.39
CA MET A 62 -8.74 6.34 -18.19
C MET A 62 -7.87 7.60 -18.19
N LYS A 63 -7.32 7.96 -19.37
CA LYS A 63 -6.52 9.17 -19.55
C LYS A 63 -7.35 10.42 -19.30
N ASP A 64 -8.58 10.48 -19.79
CA ASP A 64 -9.49 11.62 -19.59
C ASP A 64 -9.73 11.90 -18.11
N PHE A 65 -10.00 10.86 -17.28
CA PHE A 65 -10.12 11.01 -15.83
C PHE A 65 -8.84 11.59 -15.21
N VAL A 66 -7.67 11.10 -15.65
CA VAL A 66 -6.38 11.59 -15.13
C VAL A 66 -6.14 13.03 -15.56
N ASP A 67 -6.39 13.37 -16.84
CA ASP A 67 -6.22 14.73 -17.36
C ASP A 67 -7.14 15.73 -16.66
N ASP A 68 -8.40 15.37 -16.45
CA ASP A 68 -9.36 16.23 -15.79
C ASP A 68 -8.99 16.46 -14.31
N ALA A 69 -8.55 15.41 -13.61
CA ALA A 69 -8.08 15.55 -12.23
C ALA A 69 -6.82 16.42 -12.15
N ILE A 70 -5.84 16.21 -13.04
CA ILE A 70 -4.61 17.01 -13.09
C ILE A 70 -4.93 18.47 -13.39
N ARG A 71 -5.79 18.75 -14.39
CA ARG A 71 -6.19 20.11 -14.78
C ARG A 71 -6.94 20.84 -13.65
N ALA A 72 -7.74 20.10 -12.87
CA ALA A 72 -8.46 20.67 -11.72
C ALA A 72 -7.53 21.06 -10.59
N VAL A 73 -6.44 20.31 -10.38
CA VAL A 73 -5.44 20.61 -9.34
C VAL A 73 -4.48 21.71 -9.78
N ASP A 74 -3.91 21.59 -10.98
CA ASP A 74 -3.00 22.58 -11.57
C ASP A 74 -3.07 22.55 -13.09
N PRO A 75 -3.71 23.55 -13.73
CA PRO A 75 -3.89 23.60 -15.17
C PRO A 75 -2.58 23.77 -15.97
N SER A 76 -1.47 24.06 -15.32
CA SER A 76 -0.15 24.15 -15.97
C SER A 76 0.49 22.77 -16.18
N LEU A 77 0.01 21.73 -15.49
CA LEU A 77 0.53 20.37 -15.61
C LEU A 77 -0.11 19.64 -16.78
N SER A 78 0.60 18.64 -17.29
CA SER A 78 0.12 17.79 -18.38
C SER A 78 0.46 16.32 -18.13
N THR A 79 -0.27 15.44 -18.82
CA THR A 79 -0.16 13.99 -18.71
C THR A 79 0.50 13.40 -19.94
N ILE A 80 1.53 12.59 -19.76
CA ILE A 80 2.20 11.84 -20.83
C ILE A 80 2.01 10.35 -20.55
N VAL A 81 1.41 9.62 -21.50
CA VAL A 81 1.31 8.15 -21.42
C VAL A 81 2.69 7.55 -21.66
N PHE A 82 3.21 6.77 -20.73
CA PHE A 82 4.46 6.04 -20.89
C PHE A 82 4.26 4.51 -20.95
N ARG A 83 3.09 4.05 -20.53
CA ARG A 83 2.67 2.65 -20.65
C ARG A 83 1.21 2.58 -21.03
N GLU A 84 0.93 1.98 -22.16
CA GLU A 84 -0.41 1.64 -22.59
C GLU A 84 -0.83 0.27 -22.07
N PHE A 85 -2.11 -0.04 -22.20
CA PHE A 85 -2.60 -1.38 -21.90
C PHE A 85 -1.85 -2.41 -22.73
N SER A 86 -1.21 -3.32 -22.03
CA SER A 86 -0.59 -4.51 -22.59
C SER A 86 -1.25 -5.76 -21.99
N GLU A 87 -0.66 -6.92 -22.19
CA GLU A 87 -1.07 -8.18 -21.57
C GLU A 87 -1.24 -8.08 -20.04
N ASN A 88 -0.54 -7.14 -19.39
CA ASN A 88 -0.64 -6.88 -17.95
C ASN A 88 -1.82 -5.98 -17.56
N LYS A 89 -2.61 -5.50 -18.50
CA LYS A 89 -3.77 -4.63 -18.29
C LYS A 89 -3.46 -3.50 -17.31
N SER A 90 -2.42 -2.73 -17.57
CA SER A 90 -2.05 -1.57 -16.76
C SER A 90 -1.66 -0.38 -17.61
N ALA A 91 -2.07 0.81 -17.18
CA ALA A 91 -1.70 2.08 -17.77
C ALA A 91 -0.70 2.82 -16.88
N GLY A 92 0.21 3.57 -17.48
CA GLY A 92 1.15 4.41 -16.77
C GLY A 92 1.21 5.81 -17.35
N PHE A 93 1.15 6.81 -16.46
CA PHE A 93 1.12 8.23 -16.81
C PHE A 93 2.22 8.97 -16.07
N TRP A 94 3.01 9.77 -16.77
CA TRP A 94 3.84 10.78 -16.16
C TRP A 94 3.11 12.10 -16.09
N ILE A 95 3.14 12.72 -14.95
CA ILE A 95 2.68 14.09 -14.76
C ILE A 95 3.90 14.99 -14.86
N VAL A 96 3.84 15.93 -15.77
CA VAL A 96 4.95 16.81 -16.12
C VAL A 96 4.56 18.29 -15.98
N ASN A 97 5.53 19.11 -15.62
CA ASN A 97 5.38 20.56 -15.58
C ASN A 97 5.61 21.18 -16.98
N PRO A 98 5.40 22.50 -17.19
CA PRO A 98 5.62 23.16 -18.48
C PRO A 98 7.04 23.04 -19.05
N GLN A 99 8.03 22.75 -18.21
CA GLN A 99 9.42 22.49 -18.61
C GLN A 99 9.67 21.02 -18.98
N SER A 100 8.60 20.21 -19.05
CA SER A 100 8.65 18.75 -19.31
C SER A 100 9.40 17.96 -18.23
N GLU A 101 9.54 18.51 -17.02
CA GLU A 101 10.11 17.79 -15.89
C GLU A 101 9.06 16.89 -15.24
N ARG A 102 9.45 15.67 -14.92
CA ARG A 102 8.56 14.68 -14.29
C ARG A 102 8.35 15.02 -12.82
N MET A 103 7.11 15.33 -12.46
CA MET A 103 6.68 15.59 -11.11
C MET A 103 6.47 14.28 -10.34
N PHE A 104 5.67 13.37 -10.90
CA PHE A 104 5.39 12.03 -10.37
C PHE A 104 4.80 11.14 -11.47
N SER A 105 4.58 9.84 -11.17
CA SER A 105 3.85 8.93 -12.05
C SER A 105 2.56 8.44 -11.42
N ILE A 106 1.60 8.06 -12.28
CA ILE A 106 0.37 7.37 -11.91
C ILE A 106 0.37 6.02 -12.61
N ASP A 107 0.29 4.95 -11.85
CA ASP A 107 0.22 3.58 -12.34
C ASP A 107 -1.14 2.96 -11.98
N LEU A 108 -1.96 2.67 -13.00
CA LEU A 108 -3.32 2.13 -12.84
C LEU A 108 -3.42 0.74 -13.46
N GLY A 109 -3.66 -0.28 -12.63
CA GLY A 109 -3.90 -1.64 -13.08
C GLY A 109 -5.40 -1.93 -13.20
N ILE A 110 -5.86 -2.60 -14.27
CA ILE A 110 -7.26 -3.04 -14.37
C ILE A 110 -7.41 -4.30 -13.51
N ARG A 111 -7.99 -4.13 -12.32
CA ARG A 111 -8.14 -5.20 -11.32
C ARG A 111 -9.41 -5.01 -10.52
N PRO A 112 -10.57 -5.51 -11.00
CA PRO A 112 -11.81 -5.48 -10.24
C PRO A 112 -11.69 -6.28 -8.95
N HIS A 113 -11.98 -5.65 -7.81
CA HIS A 113 -12.05 -6.30 -6.50
C HIS A 113 -12.88 -5.48 -5.51
N SER A 114 -13.22 -6.07 -4.36
CA SER A 114 -13.98 -5.44 -3.28
C SER A 114 -13.17 -5.18 -2.00
N PHE A 115 -11.84 -5.33 -2.04
CA PHE A 115 -10.97 -5.20 -0.86
C PHE A 115 -10.51 -3.75 -0.66
N TYR A 116 -11.46 -2.84 -0.43
CA TYR A 116 -11.19 -1.42 -0.21
C TYR A 116 -12.05 -0.87 0.92
N GLN A 117 -11.65 0.27 1.42
CA GLN A 117 -12.36 1.08 2.40
C GLN A 117 -12.09 2.56 2.12
N ASP A 118 -12.88 3.43 2.73
CA ASP A 118 -12.69 4.86 2.61
C ASP A 118 -11.72 5.38 3.69
N TYR A 119 -10.84 6.29 3.27
CA TYR A 119 -9.90 7.01 4.10
C TYR A 119 -10.18 8.49 3.97
N GLN A 120 -10.53 9.15 5.07
CA GLN A 120 -10.87 10.57 5.04
C GLN A 120 -9.60 11.42 5.05
N ILE A 121 -9.54 12.39 4.14
CA ILE A 121 -8.50 13.42 4.09
C ILE A 121 -9.14 14.80 4.04
N MET A 122 -8.35 15.84 4.33
CA MET A 122 -8.76 17.24 4.13
C MET A 122 -8.24 17.74 2.79
N TYR A 123 -9.13 18.13 1.89
CA TYR A 123 -8.82 18.74 0.61
C TYR A 123 -9.57 20.07 0.45
N GLN A 124 -8.84 21.17 0.21
CA GLN A 124 -9.41 22.51 0.10
C GLN A 124 -10.34 22.89 1.28
N GLY A 125 -9.99 22.44 2.49
CA GLY A 125 -10.76 22.72 3.70
C GLY A 125 -12.03 21.87 3.87
N GLN A 126 -12.27 20.89 3.00
CA GLN A 126 -13.40 19.95 3.07
C GLN A 126 -12.92 18.52 3.26
N PRO A 127 -13.65 17.70 4.01
CA PRO A 127 -13.36 16.27 4.08
C PRO A 127 -13.70 15.58 2.74
N VAL A 128 -12.78 14.74 2.26
CA VAL A 128 -12.96 13.92 1.06
C VAL A 128 -12.59 12.48 1.41
N ASP A 129 -13.44 11.55 1.01
CA ASP A 129 -13.19 10.13 1.20
C ASP A 129 -12.39 9.56 0.03
N ILE A 130 -11.20 9.05 0.33
CA ILE A 130 -10.31 8.39 -0.62
C ILE A 130 -10.56 6.90 -0.56
N ARG A 131 -11.03 6.30 -1.65
CA ARG A 131 -11.18 4.85 -1.76
C ARG A 131 -9.81 4.21 -1.87
N GLY A 132 -9.41 3.49 -0.85
CA GLY A 132 -8.10 2.86 -0.74
C GLY A 132 -8.17 1.39 -0.35
N ALA A 133 -7.14 0.63 -0.70
CA ALA A 133 -7.02 -0.78 -0.34
C ALA A 133 -7.08 -0.96 1.18
N THR A 134 -7.76 -2.02 1.65
CA THR A 134 -7.78 -2.37 3.08
C THR A 134 -6.39 -2.70 3.60
N LEU A 135 -6.18 -2.59 4.90
CA LEU A 135 -4.94 -2.99 5.58
C LEU A 135 -4.55 -4.44 5.23
N THR A 136 -5.52 -5.34 5.25
CA THR A 136 -5.33 -6.75 4.88
C THR A 136 -4.82 -6.91 3.45
N LYS A 137 -5.40 -6.15 2.50
CA LYS A 137 -4.96 -6.14 1.10
C LYS A 137 -3.55 -5.58 0.95
N MET A 138 -3.24 -4.45 1.58
CA MET A 138 -1.91 -3.86 1.57
C MET A 138 -0.86 -4.85 2.11
N LEU A 139 -1.13 -5.47 3.26
CA LEU A 139 -0.25 -6.48 3.86
C LEU A 139 -0.05 -7.67 2.93
N SER A 140 -1.12 -8.22 2.36
CA SER A 140 -1.02 -9.40 1.49
C SER A 140 -0.14 -9.15 0.27
N ASP A 141 -0.28 -8.01 -0.38
CA ASP A 141 0.52 -7.64 -1.55
C ASP A 141 2.01 -7.48 -1.19
N LYS A 142 2.30 -6.87 -0.03
CA LYS A 142 3.67 -6.67 0.45
C LYS A 142 4.31 -7.97 0.93
N ILE A 143 3.57 -8.83 1.61
CA ILE A 143 4.05 -10.16 2.03
C ILE A 143 4.40 -11.02 0.81
N ARG A 144 3.57 -11.01 -0.23
CA ARG A 144 3.88 -11.68 -1.51
C ARG A 144 5.14 -11.11 -2.16
N ALA A 145 5.34 -9.80 -2.14
CA ALA A 145 6.55 -9.18 -2.68
C ALA A 145 7.82 -9.62 -1.93
N ILE A 146 7.74 -9.72 -0.58
CA ILE A 146 8.87 -10.16 0.26
C ILE A 146 9.14 -11.66 0.08
N SER A 147 8.12 -12.48 -0.15
CA SER A 147 8.27 -13.92 -0.39
C SER A 147 8.96 -14.27 -1.72
N SER A 148 9.07 -13.29 -2.62
CA SER A 148 9.59 -13.46 -3.98
C SER A 148 11.12 -13.52 -4.02
N PRO A 149 11.73 -14.26 -4.96
CA PRO A 149 13.17 -14.19 -5.24
C PRO A 149 13.67 -12.79 -5.61
N LYS A 150 12.76 -11.88 -5.95
CA LYS A 150 13.10 -10.49 -6.30
C LYS A 150 13.10 -9.55 -5.09
N VAL A 151 13.05 -10.03 -3.86
CA VAL A 151 12.98 -9.22 -2.62
C VAL A 151 14.06 -8.14 -2.55
N PHE A 152 15.27 -8.39 -3.05
CA PHE A 152 16.35 -7.39 -3.07
C PHE A 152 16.02 -6.14 -3.91
N ARG A 153 15.25 -6.30 -4.98
CA ARG A 153 14.72 -5.19 -5.80
C ARG A 153 13.49 -4.55 -5.18
N ARG A 154 12.95 -5.19 -4.16
CA ARG A 154 11.73 -4.81 -3.44
C ARG A 154 12.02 -4.41 -1.99
N ALA A 155 13.25 -3.99 -1.68
CA ALA A 155 13.64 -3.61 -0.33
C ALA A 155 12.74 -2.51 0.29
N LYS A 156 12.10 -1.68 -0.53
CA LYS A 156 11.07 -0.73 -0.09
C LYS A 156 9.87 -1.41 0.55
N ASP A 157 9.50 -2.63 0.12
CA ASP A 157 8.37 -3.36 0.69
C ASP A 157 8.69 -3.90 2.10
N LEU A 158 9.97 -4.10 2.45
CA LEU A 158 10.40 -4.38 3.83
C LEU A 158 10.05 -3.22 4.76
N VAL A 159 10.33 -1.99 4.32
CA VAL A 159 9.96 -0.78 5.07
C VAL A 159 8.45 -0.67 5.20
N ASP A 160 7.72 -0.92 4.13
CA ASP A 160 6.26 -0.85 4.13
C ASP A 160 5.65 -1.87 5.11
N VAL A 161 6.13 -3.13 5.13
CA VAL A 161 5.67 -4.14 6.10
C VAL A 161 6.12 -3.79 7.52
N TYR A 162 7.32 -3.22 7.69
CA TYR A 162 7.75 -2.73 8.99
C TYR A 162 6.78 -1.68 9.53
N ILE A 163 6.40 -0.69 8.73
CA ILE A 163 5.42 0.34 9.10
C ILE A 163 4.06 -0.32 9.41
N LEU A 164 3.56 -1.17 8.52
CA LEU A 164 2.28 -1.86 8.69
C LEU A 164 2.26 -2.77 9.93
N SER A 165 3.39 -3.32 10.33
CA SER A 165 3.48 -4.13 11.54
C SER A 165 3.30 -3.35 12.85
N HIS A 166 3.21 -1.99 12.80
CA HIS A 166 2.88 -1.19 13.98
C HIS A 166 1.37 -1.07 14.23
N PHE A 167 0.55 -1.48 13.27
CA PHE A 167 -0.87 -1.65 13.55
C PHE A 167 -1.08 -2.79 14.54
N LYS A 168 -2.14 -2.69 15.33
CA LYS A 168 -2.62 -3.75 16.23
C LYS A 168 -3.87 -4.39 15.64
N GLU A 169 -4.31 -5.48 16.26
CA GLU A 169 -5.58 -6.15 15.93
C GLU A 169 -5.62 -6.67 14.47
N ILE A 170 -4.44 -7.03 13.91
CA ILE A 170 -4.37 -7.66 12.60
C ILE A 170 -4.71 -9.14 12.77
N ALA A 171 -5.85 -9.57 12.22
CA ALA A 171 -6.25 -10.97 12.21
C ALA A 171 -5.37 -11.77 11.24
N LEU A 172 -4.58 -12.72 11.75
CA LEU A 172 -3.69 -13.54 10.92
C LEU A 172 -4.44 -14.27 9.82
N MET A 173 -5.59 -14.87 10.13
CA MET A 173 -6.35 -15.66 9.17
C MET A 173 -6.84 -14.85 7.97
N ASP A 174 -7.19 -13.59 8.15
CA ASP A 174 -7.66 -12.74 7.06
C ASP A 174 -6.52 -12.40 6.10
N VAL A 175 -5.36 -12.01 6.65
CA VAL A 175 -4.15 -11.77 5.84
C VAL A 175 -3.68 -13.08 5.18
N TYR A 176 -3.67 -14.18 5.94
CA TYR A 176 -3.22 -15.49 5.44
C TYR A 176 -4.07 -15.98 4.27
N ARG A 177 -5.39 -15.94 4.40
CA ARG A 177 -6.31 -16.31 3.31
C ARG A 177 -6.05 -15.47 2.07
N MET A 178 -5.85 -14.17 2.22
CA MET A 178 -5.61 -13.29 1.10
C MET A 178 -4.22 -13.53 0.46
N VAL A 179 -3.18 -13.82 1.25
CA VAL A 179 -1.84 -14.15 0.75
C VAL A 179 -1.85 -15.44 -0.07
N TYR A 180 -2.63 -16.43 0.33
CA TYR A 180 -2.63 -17.79 -0.27
C TYR A 180 -3.85 -18.10 -1.15
N ALA A 181 -4.83 -17.19 -1.28
CA ALA A 181 -6.11 -17.45 -1.95
C ALA A 181 -6.08 -17.35 -3.47
N ASP A 182 -5.08 -16.68 -4.06
CA ASP A 182 -5.04 -16.44 -5.50
C ASP A 182 -4.20 -17.46 -6.25
N SER A 183 -4.44 -17.53 -7.57
CA SER A 183 -3.65 -18.26 -8.57
C SER A 183 -2.15 -17.91 -8.55
N HIS A 184 -1.75 -16.89 -7.83
CA HIS A 184 -0.37 -16.48 -7.60
C HIS A 184 0.03 -16.79 -6.16
N ALA A 185 0.36 -18.05 -5.88
CA ALA A 185 0.89 -18.43 -4.58
C ALA A 185 2.12 -17.56 -4.22
N PRO A 186 2.28 -17.19 -2.93
CA PRO A 186 3.49 -16.51 -2.47
C PRO A 186 4.71 -17.40 -2.73
N GLY A 187 5.88 -16.76 -2.86
CA GLY A 187 7.15 -17.48 -2.91
C GLY A 187 7.48 -18.18 -1.59
N THR A 188 8.67 -18.75 -1.52
CA THR A 188 9.12 -19.58 -0.38
C THR A 188 9.71 -18.78 0.77
N PHE A 189 9.95 -17.47 0.60
CA PHE A 189 10.72 -16.62 1.52
C PHE A 189 12.22 -16.99 1.62
N ASP A 190 12.73 -17.88 0.79
CA ASP A 190 14.12 -18.37 0.89
C ASP A 190 15.13 -17.24 0.86
N GLU A 191 14.97 -16.28 -0.05
CA GLU A 191 15.85 -15.13 -0.15
C GLU A 191 15.80 -14.25 1.11
N PHE A 192 14.61 -14.05 1.66
CA PHE A 192 14.43 -13.31 2.91
C PHE A 192 15.09 -14.03 4.09
N CYS A 193 14.95 -15.35 4.18
CA CYS A 193 15.46 -16.15 5.31
C CYS A 193 16.95 -16.42 5.26
N HIS A 194 17.50 -16.69 4.06
CA HIS A 194 18.86 -17.27 3.94
C HIS A 194 19.89 -16.31 3.36
N ARG A 195 19.46 -15.17 2.76
CA ARG A 195 20.38 -14.19 2.16
C ARG A 195 20.37 -12.86 2.89
N ARG A 196 20.58 -12.94 4.20
CA ARG A 196 20.47 -11.80 5.12
C ARG A 196 21.42 -10.64 4.78
N ASP A 197 22.66 -10.93 4.39
CA ASP A 197 23.67 -9.89 4.10
C ASP A 197 23.33 -9.14 2.81
N ASP A 198 22.85 -9.85 1.78
CA ASP A 198 22.37 -9.23 0.55
C ASP A 198 21.14 -8.35 0.79
N LEU A 199 20.24 -8.83 1.66
CA LEU A 199 19.06 -8.08 2.06
C LEU A 199 19.43 -6.82 2.84
N LYS A 200 20.41 -6.93 3.75
CA LYS A 200 20.97 -5.79 4.48
C LYS A 200 21.53 -4.76 3.51
N HIS A 201 22.37 -5.19 2.56
CA HIS A 201 22.94 -4.31 1.56
C HIS A 201 21.86 -3.58 0.72
N ALA A 202 20.84 -4.31 0.27
CA ALA A 202 19.74 -3.71 -0.47
C ALA A 202 18.93 -2.70 0.38
N TYR A 203 18.70 -3.02 1.66
CA TYR A 203 18.01 -2.16 2.61
C TYR A 203 18.82 -0.89 2.92
N GLU A 204 20.11 -1.00 3.17
CA GLU A 204 20.98 0.14 3.48
C GLU A 204 21.05 1.15 2.34
N LYS A 205 20.93 0.71 1.10
CA LYS A 205 20.87 1.57 -0.10
C LYS A 205 19.58 2.38 -0.25
N LEU A 206 18.55 2.12 0.54
CA LEU A 206 17.32 2.92 0.50
C LEU A 206 17.57 4.31 1.09
N LEU A 207 17.54 5.34 0.24
CA LEU A 207 17.85 6.72 0.62
C LEU A 207 16.62 7.52 1.05
N ASN A 208 15.44 7.21 0.51
CA ASN A 208 14.23 8.03 0.69
C ASN A 208 13.36 7.50 1.84
N VAL A 209 13.97 7.24 3.00
CA VAL A 209 13.29 6.76 4.20
C VAL A 209 13.81 7.56 5.40
N GLU A 210 12.95 8.41 5.95
CA GLU A 210 13.22 9.17 7.16
C GLU A 210 13.02 8.26 8.39
N ASN A 211 13.79 8.49 9.44
CA ASN A 211 13.77 7.70 10.67
C ASN A 211 13.87 6.19 10.41
N LYS A 212 14.62 5.82 9.37
CA LYS A 212 14.82 4.42 8.98
C LYS A 212 15.47 3.66 10.15
N PRO A 213 14.86 2.58 10.66
CA PRO A 213 15.49 1.78 11.71
C PRO A 213 16.76 1.11 11.19
N ASP A 214 17.65 0.73 12.09
CA ASP A 214 18.75 -0.14 11.68
C ASP A 214 18.22 -1.48 11.14
N PHE A 215 19.04 -2.14 10.31
CA PHE A 215 18.63 -3.37 9.65
C PHE A 215 18.28 -4.49 10.64
N ILE A 216 19.01 -4.59 11.76
CA ILE A 216 18.78 -5.65 12.75
C ILE A 216 17.41 -5.51 13.39
N THR A 217 17.08 -4.29 13.80
CA THR A 217 15.77 -3.96 14.39
C THR A 217 14.64 -4.25 13.41
N MET A 218 14.75 -3.77 12.17
CA MET A 218 13.78 -4.02 11.11
C MET A 218 13.61 -5.51 10.84
N TYR A 219 14.72 -6.22 10.61
CA TYR A 219 14.72 -7.65 10.26
C TYR A 219 14.12 -8.51 11.38
N LYS A 220 14.49 -8.25 12.65
CA LYS A 220 13.93 -8.96 13.82
C LYS A 220 12.42 -8.80 13.88
N ARG A 221 11.91 -7.59 13.69
CA ARG A 221 10.47 -7.31 13.70
C ARG A 221 9.76 -8.02 12.55
N LEU A 222 10.30 -7.92 11.33
CA LEU A 222 9.72 -8.60 10.17
C LEU A 222 9.75 -10.13 10.33
N THR A 223 10.81 -10.70 10.85
CA THR A 223 10.88 -12.14 11.11
C THR A 223 9.78 -12.58 12.06
N ALA A 224 9.55 -11.85 13.17
CA ALA A 224 8.48 -12.14 14.12
C ALA A 224 7.10 -12.03 13.44
N PHE A 225 6.88 -10.99 12.63
CA PHE A 225 5.62 -10.77 11.93
C PHE A 225 5.36 -11.81 10.83
N LEU A 226 6.38 -12.15 10.05
CA LEU A 226 6.26 -13.06 8.89
C LEU A 226 6.30 -14.56 9.26
N THR A 227 6.70 -14.93 10.48
CA THR A 227 6.85 -16.33 10.91
C THR A 227 5.65 -17.23 10.56
N PRO A 228 4.37 -16.85 10.77
CA PRO A 228 3.25 -17.72 10.40
C PRO A 228 3.14 -17.98 8.89
N PHE A 229 3.53 -16.99 8.06
CA PHE A 229 3.53 -17.09 6.60
C PHE A 229 4.70 -17.94 6.11
N ILE A 230 5.90 -17.73 6.66
CA ILE A 230 7.09 -18.52 6.34
C ILE A 230 6.84 -20.00 6.65
N ASN A 231 6.28 -20.28 7.80
CA ASN A 231 6.01 -21.66 8.25
C ASN A 231 4.72 -22.25 7.68
N LYS A 232 3.96 -21.50 6.88
CA LYS A 232 2.67 -21.92 6.32
C LYS A 232 1.70 -22.47 7.38
N ARG A 233 1.64 -21.81 8.54
CA ARG A 233 0.81 -22.23 9.68
C ARG A 233 -0.37 -21.29 9.87
N PRO A 234 -1.54 -21.57 9.26
CA PRO A 234 -2.75 -20.81 9.53
C PRO A 234 -3.21 -21.08 10.97
N GLN A 235 -3.31 -20.05 11.77
CA GLN A 235 -3.76 -20.12 13.16
C GLN A 235 -4.68 -18.94 13.45
N THR A 236 -5.64 -19.11 14.35
CA THR A 236 -6.47 -18.02 14.83
C THR A 236 -5.68 -17.18 15.83
N LEU A 237 -4.86 -16.29 15.30
CA LEU A 237 -4.02 -15.37 16.07
C LEU A 237 -4.30 -13.93 15.62
N GLU A 238 -3.96 -13.01 16.50
CA GLU A 238 -4.04 -11.56 16.29
C GLU A 238 -2.68 -10.93 16.60
N TRP A 239 -2.27 -9.98 15.79
CA TRP A 239 -1.04 -9.24 15.99
C TRP A 239 -1.27 -8.13 17.03
N THR A 240 -0.54 -8.19 18.13
CA THR A 240 -0.65 -7.22 19.24
C THR A 240 0.16 -5.94 19.03
N GLY A 241 0.91 -5.85 17.94
CA GLY A 241 1.86 -4.78 17.64
C GLY A 241 3.33 -5.22 17.82
N ASP A 242 3.58 -6.35 18.46
CA ASP A 242 4.93 -6.92 18.71
C ASP A 242 5.01 -8.43 18.53
N LYS A 243 3.90 -9.15 18.68
CA LYS A 243 3.82 -10.61 18.57
C LYS A 243 2.44 -11.08 18.12
N TRP A 244 2.38 -12.29 17.59
CA TRP A 244 1.13 -13.01 17.37
C TRP A 244 0.67 -13.67 18.69
N ALA A 245 -0.57 -13.43 19.06
CA ALA A 245 -1.18 -13.98 20.27
C ALA A 245 -2.62 -14.44 20.00
N SER A 246 -3.17 -15.29 20.86
CA SER A 246 -4.60 -15.63 20.80
C SER A 246 -5.43 -14.36 21.01
N PRO A 247 -6.52 -14.16 20.24
CA PRO A 247 -7.42 -13.02 20.43
C PRO A 247 -7.89 -12.96 21.87
N GLN A 248 -7.83 -11.81 22.51
CA GLN A 248 -8.42 -11.62 23.82
C GLN A 248 -9.94 -11.73 23.66
N ARG A 249 -10.55 -12.73 24.31
CA ARG A 249 -12.00 -12.79 24.41
C ARG A 249 -12.46 -11.55 25.18
N THR A 250 -13.10 -10.63 24.49
CA THR A 250 -13.86 -9.56 25.14
C THR A 250 -14.91 -10.28 25.98
N GLN A 251 -14.72 -10.27 27.31
CA GLN A 251 -15.79 -10.67 28.22
C GLN A 251 -16.89 -9.60 28.03
N GLU A 252 -17.88 -9.91 27.21
CA GLU A 252 -19.17 -9.23 27.28
C GLU A 252 -19.62 -9.37 28.74
N LYS A 253 -19.56 -8.24 29.45
CA LYS A 253 -20.29 -8.11 30.71
C LYS A 253 -21.74 -8.33 30.39
N VAL A 254 -22.20 -9.57 30.54
CA VAL A 254 -23.61 -9.88 30.76
C VAL A 254 -23.97 -9.14 32.03
N ARG A 255 -24.37 -7.86 31.90
CA ARG A 255 -25.11 -7.16 32.94
C ARG A 255 -26.45 -7.86 33.00
N GLY A 256 -26.50 -8.75 34.00
CA GLY A 256 -27.71 -9.45 34.35
C GLY A 256 -28.87 -8.47 34.46
N LEU A 257 -29.89 -8.73 33.71
CA LEU A 257 -31.26 -8.36 34.00
C LEU A 257 -31.60 -9.09 35.29
N GLY A 258 -31.38 -8.43 36.40
CA GLY A 258 -31.81 -8.86 37.73
C GLY A 258 -32.98 -7.99 38.16
N ARG A 259 -34.16 -8.59 38.06
CA ARG A 259 -35.42 -8.33 38.82
C ARG A 259 -35.93 -6.90 38.94
#